data_00351805718ad239a4831a636a97e15a
#
_entry.id   00351805718ad239a4831a636a97e15a
#
_cell.length_a   1.000
_cell.length_b   1.000
_cell.length_c   1.000
_cell.angle_alpha   90.00
_cell.angle_beta   90.00
_cell.angle_gamma   90.00
#
_symmetry.space_group_name_H-M   'P 1'
#
loop_
_entity.id
_entity.type
_entity.pdbx_description
1 polymer ?
#
loop_
_entity_poly.entity_id
_entity_poly.type
_entity_poly.pdbx_seq_one_letter_code
_entity_poly.pdbx_strand_id
1 'polypeptide(L)'
;KEPVVVKTPSSISEQAVPANNLVTVLVDQKENVFISITGSKSMSSDTVRMKVLNRAVSKYNKLHPNEPINLTSEQVASFGKLNMFGCPFKKLPQVLSMPSADQDLAMNPDKPEFIGSIQIDGRHTFENNPNEFQIWMLAYRDVAAELPAEVEKPDGAVDKDGTVYDLVKQGKVISVKADEATPFSVVHVVMDHLQTLSMNKFSLMTSLKQKEN
;
A
#
# COMPACT_ATOMS: atom_id res chain seq x y z
N LYS A 1 -0.73 -7.71 -14.43
CA LYS A 1 -1.15 -6.47 -15.12
C LYS A 1 -1.66 -5.52 -14.06
N GLU A 2 -1.07 -4.35 -13.93
CA GLU A 2 -1.48 -3.38 -12.91
C GLU A 2 -2.84 -2.79 -13.29
N PRO A 3 -3.82 -2.76 -12.38
CA PRO A 3 -5.14 -2.19 -12.65
C PRO A 3 -5.11 -0.67 -12.86
N VAL A 4 -4.06 0.00 -12.36
CA VAL A 4 -3.82 1.43 -12.59
C VAL A 4 -2.45 1.61 -13.24
N VAL A 5 -2.45 2.13 -14.46
CA VAL A 5 -1.21 2.54 -15.12
C VAL A 5 -0.86 3.94 -14.61
N VAL A 6 -0.11 4.00 -13.53
CA VAL A 6 0.54 5.25 -13.13
C VAL A 6 1.74 5.43 -14.06
N LYS A 7 1.67 6.38 -14.97
CA LYS A 7 2.82 6.77 -15.78
C LYS A 7 3.85 7.41 -14.87
N THR A 8 4.85 6.63 -14.50
CA THR A 8 5.99 7.13 -13.72
C THR A 8 6.97 7.86 -14.63
N PRO A 9 7.51 9.01 -14.20
CA PRO A 9 8.50 9.73 -15.00
C PRO A 9 9.87 9.06 -14.96
N SER A 10 10.56 9.16 -16.06
CA SER A 10 11.99 8.98 -16.14
C SER A 10 12.68 10.21 -15.53
N SER A 11 13.45 9.98 -14.49
CA SER A 11 14.36 10.89 -13.78
C SER A 11 13.74 11.80 -12.73
N ILE A 12 13.99 11.47 -11.48
CA ILE A 12 14.55 12.38 -10.48
C ILE A 12 15.20 11.50 -9.40
N SER A 13 16.42 11.89 -8.99
CA SER A 13 17.19 11.38 -7.86
C SER A 13 16.94 9.89 -7.60
N GLU A 14 17.63 9.05 -8.31
CA GLU A 14 17.73 7.61 -8.08
C GLU A 14 18.37 7.33 -6.71
N GLN A 15 17.64 7.57 -5.64
CA GLN A 15 17.80 6.70 -4.50
C GLN A 15 17.15 5.40 -4.93
N ALA A 16 17.99 4.41 -5.22
CA ALA A 16 17.55 3.07 -5.53
C ALA A 16 16.54 2.63 -4.46
N VAL A 17 15.27 2.61 -4.82
CA VAL A 17 14.22 2.11 -3.94
C VAL A 17 14.49 0.62 -3.78
N PRO A 18 14.72 0.11 -2.57
CA PRO A 18 15.00 -1.31 -2.40
C PRO A 18 13.89 -2.12 -3.03
N ALA A 19 14.22 -3.13 -3.83
CA ALA A 19 13.23 -4.02 -4.45
C ALA A 19 12.46 -4.85 -3.40
N ASN A 20 12.97 -4.90 -2.18
CA ASN A 20 12.48 -5.70 -1.06
C ASN A 20 11.86 -4.83 0.04
N ASN A 21 10.86 -5.37 0.72
CA ASN A 21 10.17 -4.74 1.86
C ASN A 21 9.54 -3.38 1.53
N LEU A 22 9.14 -3.16 0.28
CA LEU A 22 8.59 -1.89 -0.16
C LEU A 22 7.08 -1.84 0.01
N VAL A 23 6.59 -0.73 0.53
CA VAL A 23 5.19 -0.32 0.42
C VAL A 23 5.10 0.88 -0.49
N THR A 24 4.31 0.77 -1.54
CA THR A 24 4.02 1.87 -2.44
C THR A 24 2.55 2.27 -2.30
N VAL A 25 2.31 3.52 -1.96
CA VAL A 25 0.98 4.13 -1.98
C VAL A 25 0.82 4.84 -3.33
N LEU A 26 -0.17 4.42 -4.10
CA LEU A 26 -0.48 5.01 -5.40
C LEU A 26 -1.71 5.90 -5.26
N VAL A 27 -1.62 7.10 -5.81
CA VAL A 27 -2.71 8.09 -5.80
C VAL A 27 -2.94 8.55 -7.23
N ASP A 28 -4.16 8.43 -7.72
CA ASP A 28 -4.52 8.91 -9.06
C ASP A 28 -5.15 10.32 -9.00
N GLN A 29 -5.36 10.90 -10.19
CA GLN A 29 -5.95 12.23 -10.34
C GLN A 29 -7.43 12.31 -9.87
N LYS A 30 -8.11 11.16 -9.70
CA LYS A 30 -9.49 11.06 -9.21
C LYS A 30 -9.56 10.81 -7.70
N GLU A 31 -8.44 10.98 -6.99
CA GLU A 31 -8.32 10.76 -5.54
C GLU A 31 -8.46 9.29 -5.11
N ASN A 32 -8.28 8.34 -6.03
CA ASN A 32 -8.25 6.93 -5.67
C ASN A 32 -6.90 6.54 -5.09
N VAL A 33 -6.94 5.74 -4.04
CA VAL A 33 -5.76 5.29 -3.32
C VAL A 33 -5.64 3.77 -3.40
N PHE A 34 -4.45 3.30 -3.77
CA PHE A 34 -4.09 1.88 -3.87
C PHE A 34 -2.79 1.63 -3.14
N ILE A 35 -2.55 0.40 -2.72
CA ILE A 35 -1.33 -0.01 -2.03
C ILE A 35 -0.72 -1.23 -2.73
N SER A 36 0.59 -1.19 -2.91
CA SER A 36 1.41 -2.33 -3.34
C SER A 36 2.38 -2.68 -2.22
N ILE A 37 2.49 -3.97 -1.92
CA ILE A 37 3.36 -4.49 -0.85
C ILE A 37 4.27 -5.56 -1.43
N THR A 38 5.56 -5.46 -1.17
CA THR A 38 6.55 -6.48 -1.51
C THR A 38 7.18 -7.07 -0.26
N GLY A 39 7.61 -8.32 -0.36
CA GLY A 39 8.34 -9.03 0.69
C GLY A 39 9.85 -8.94 0.52
N SER A 40 10.55 -9.96 0.99
CA SER A 40 12.01 -10.10 0.93
C SER A 40 12.41 -11.47 0.39
N LYS A 41 13.72 -11.74 0.37
CA LYS A 41 14.23 -13.08 0.01
C LYS A 41 13.80 -14.17 1.00
N SER A 42 13.73 -13.84 2.30
CA SER A 42 13.33 -14.80 3.35
C SER A 42 11.83 -14.94 3.48
N MET A 43 11.05 -13.94 3.06
CA MET A 43 9.61 -13.96 3.17
C MET A 43 8.98 -13.42 1.90
N SER A 44 8.28 -14.28 1.17
CA SER A 44 7.67 -13.94 -0.11
C SER A 44 6.67 -12.79 0.02
N SER A 45 6.47 -12.06 -1.07
CA SER A 45 5.46 -11.00 -1.15
C SER A 45 4.06 -11.50 -0.81
N ASP A 46 3.70 -12.68 -1.29
CA ASP A 46 2.40 -13.32 -0.99
C ASP A 46 2.21 -13.48 0.53
N THR A 47 3.22 -13.98 1.22
CA THR A 47 3.16 -14.19 2.67
C THR A 47 3.05 -12.88 3.43
N VAL A 48 3.83 -11.87 3.07
CA VAL A 48 3.77 -10.54 3.71
C VAL A 48 2.40 -9.90 3.50
N ARG A 49 1.86 -9.97 2.28
CA ARG A 49 0.52 -9.46 1.97
C ARG A 49 -0.56 -10.14 2.80
N MET A 50 -0.52 -11.46 2.93
CA MET A 50 -1.47 -12.21 3.75
C MET A 50 -1.39 -11.82 5.23
N LYS A 51 -0.19 -11.63 5.76
CA LYS A 51 0.02 -11.15 7.14
C LYS A 51 -0.57 -9.75 7.36
N VAL A 52 -0.32 -8.84 6.42
CA VAL A 52 -0.87 -7.48 6.47
C VAL A 52 -2.39 -7.48 6.39
N LEU A 53 -2.97 -8.27 5.48
CA LEU A 53 -4.42 -8.42 5.35
C LEU A 53 -5.05 -8.91 6.67
N ASN A 54 -4.54 -9.98 7.24
CA ASN A 54 -5.08 -10.53 8.49
C ASN A 54 -5.00 -9.52 9.64
N ARG A 55 -3.90 -8.77 9.73
CA ARG A 55 -3.74 -7.72 10.73
C ARG A 55 -4.69 -6.54 10.48
N ALA A 56 -4.86 -6.14 9.23
CA ALA A 56 -5.76 -5.05 8.85
C ALA A 56 -7.23 -5.40 9.14
N VAL A 57 -7.66 -6.61 8.75
CA VAL A 57 -9.03 -7.09 9.04
C VAL A 57 -9.27 -7.18 10.55
N SER A 58 -8.30 -7.67 11.32
CA SER A 58 -8.40 -7.70 12.79
C SER A 58 -8.59 -6.31 13.38
N LYS A 59 -7.83 -5.31 12.91
CA LYS A 59 -7.96 -3.92 13.35
C LYS A 59 -9.31 -3.32 12.95
N TYR A 60 -9.72 -3.54 11.71
CA TYR A 60 -11.00 -3.09 11.20
C TYR A 60 -12.16 -3.64 12.04
N ASN A 61 -12.16 -4.93 12.32
CA ASN A 61 -13.22 -5.61 13.08
C ASN A 61 -13.31 -5.10 14.53
N LYS A 62 -12.19 -4.75 15.16
CA LYS A 62 -12.19 -4.13 16.49
C LYS A 62 -12.88 -2.77 16.51
N LEU A 63 -12.76 -2.01 15.42
CA LEU A 63 -13.40 -0.70 15.28
C LEU A 63 -14.85 -0.81 14.81
N HIS A 64 -15.22 -1.91 14.16
CA HIS A 64 -16.54 -2.15 13.58
C HIS A 64 -17.13 -3.49 14.07
N PRO A 65 -17.37 -3.65 15.40
CA PRO A 65 -17.76 -4.94 15.96
C PRO A 65 -19.15 -5.43 15.49
N ASN A 66 -20.00 -4.52 15.04
CA ASN A 66 -21.33 -4.84 14.54
C ASN A 66 -21.38 -5.35 13.10
N GLU A 67 -20.33 -5.12 12.34
CA GLU A 67 -20.22 -5.48 10.93
C GLU A 67 -18.83 -6.08 10.63
N PRO A 68 -18.45 -7.18 11.30
CA PRO A 68 -17.11 -7.75 11.13
C PRO A 68 -16.96 -8.39 9.75
N ILE A 69 -15.74 -8.31 9.21
CA ILE A 69 -15.34 -8.99 7.99
C ILE A 69 -14.72 -10.33 8.37
N ASN A 70 -15.21 -11.40 7.74
CA ASN A 70 -14.65 -12.74 7.84
C ASN A 70 -14.22 -13.21 6.46
N LEU A 71 -12.96 -13.58 6.32
CA LEU A 71 -12.38 -14.05 5.07
C LEU A 71 -12.07 -15.55 5.16
N THR A 72 -12.30 -16.26 4.07
CA THR A 72 -11.89 -17.65 3.92
C THR A 72 -10.40 -17.74 3.64
N SER A 73 -9.81 -18.94 3.80
CA SER A 73 -8.41 -19.19 3.47
C SER A 73 -8.12 -18.92 1.99
N GLU A 74 -9.07 -19.22 1.11
CA GLU A 74 -8.97 -18.97 -0.33
C GLU A 74 -8.96 -17.47 -0.64
N GLN A 75 -9.80 -16.69 0.04
CA GLN A 75 -9.82 -15.22 -0.10
C GLN A 75 -8.51 -14.61 0.39
N VAL A 76 -7.98 -15.07 1.51
CA VAL A 76 -6.68 -14.61 2.03
C VAL A 76 -5.55 -14.95 1.05
N ALA A 77 -5.53 -16.16 0.50
CA ALA A 77 -4.55 -16.57 -0.50
C ALA A 77 -4.68 -15.75 -1.80
N SER A 78 -5.89 -15.45 -2.22
CA SER A 78 -6.14 -14.57 -3.38
C SER A 78 -5.53 -13.17 -3.18
N PHE A 79 -5.69 -12.59 -1.99
CA PHE A 79 -5.07 -11.31 -1.66
C PHE A 79 -3.54 -11.37 -1.74
N GLY A 80 -2.93 -12.45 -1.28
CA GLY A 80 -1.48 -12.64 -1.33
C GLY A 80 -0.90 -12.50 -2.74
N LYS A 81 -1.68 -12.77 -3.78
CA LYS A 81 -1.27 -12.69 -5.19
C LYS A 81 -1.48 -11.30 -5.82
N LEU A 82 -2.13 -10.38 -5.12
CA LEU A 82 -2.39 -9.03 -5.65
C LEU A 82 -1.14 -8.16 -5.54
N ASN A 83 -0.54 -7.83 -6.68
CA ASN A 83 0.58 -6.88 -6.72
C ASN A 83 0.19 -5.48 -6.29
N MET A 84 -1.05 -5.11 -6.52
CA MET A 84 -1.63 -3.86 -6.09
C MET A 84 -3.10 -4.10 -5.74
N PHE A 85 -3.58 -3.43 -4.70
CA PHE A 85 -4.98 -3.50 -4.30
C PHE A 85 -5.50 -2.14 -3.84
N GLY A 86 -6.81 -1.98 -3.93
CA GLY A 86 -7.51 -0.85 -3.36
C GLY A 86 -9.01 -1.03 -3.53
N CYS A 87 -9.67 -1.25 -2.41
CA CYS A 87 -11.13 -1.26 -2.31
C CYS A 87 -11.54 -0.96 -0.86
N PRO A 88 -12.79 -0.55 -0.61
CA PRO A 88 -13.29 -0.43 0.75
C PRO A 88 -13.26 -1.77 1.48
N PHE A 89 -13.01 -1.77 2.80
CA PHE A 89 -12.97 -3.00 3.59
C PHE A 89 -14.22 -3.86 3.40
N LYS A 90 -15.40 -3.26 3.39
CA LYS A 90 -16.67 -3.98 3.19
C LYS A 90 -16.77 -4.71 1.84
N LYS A 91 -15.95 -4.33 0.86
CA LYS A 91 -15.89 -4.94 -0.46
C LYS A 91 -14.85 -6.05 -0.60
N LEU A 92 -13.95 -6.20 0.38
CA LEU A 92 -12.90 -7.22 0.36
C LEU A 92 -13.44 -8.64 0.11
N PRO A 93 -14.47 -9.13 0.83
CA PRO A 93 -14.97 -10.49 0.58
C PRO A 93 -15.47 -10.69 -0.85
N GLN A 94 -16.12 -9.68 -1.41
CA GLN A 94 -16.62 -9.71 -2.79
C GLN A 94 -15.45 -9.76 -3.79
N VAL A 95 -14.50 -8.84 -3.68
CA VAL A 95 -13.35 -8.76 -4.60
C VAL A 95 -12.50 -10.01 -4.55
N LEU A 96 -12.21 -10.50 -3.35
CA LEU A 96 -11.33 -11.65 -3.16
C LEU A 96 -11.96 -12.99 -3.58
N SER A 97 -13.27 -13.02 -3.80
CA SER A 97 -13.99 -14.17 -4.37
C SER A 97 -14.08 -14.15 -5.89
N MET A 98 -13.69 -13.03 -6.52
CA MET A 98 -13.74 -12.90 -7.98
C MET A 98 -12.56 -13.62 -8.65
N PRO A 99 -12.73 -14.09 -9.90
CA PRO A 99 -11.61 -14.44 -10.74
C PRO A 99 -10.64 -13.26 -10.93
N SER A 100 -9.37 -13.53 -11.17
CA SER A 100 -8.31 -12.51 -11.26
C SER A 100 -8.62 -11.38 -12.27
N ALA A 101 -9.19 -11.73 -13.42
CA ALA A 101 -9.56 -10.74 -14.43
C ALA A 101 -10.66 -9.79 -13.95
N ASP A 102 -11.62 -10.29 -13.18
CA ASP A 102 -12.71 -9.48 -12.62
C ASP A 102 -12.22 -8.64 -11.44
N GLN A 103 -11.25 -9.12 -10.67
CA GLN A 103 -10.57 -8.31 -9.63
C GLN A 103 -9.90 -7.09 -10.25
N ASP A 104 -9.20 -7.27 -11.37
CA ASP A 104 -8.54 -6.18 -12.10
C ASP A 104 -9.55 -5.12 -12.56
N LEU A 105 -10.73 -5.54 -13.04
CA LEU A 105 -11.80 -4.62 -13.44
C LEU A 105 -12.42 -3.90 -12.22
N ALA A 106 -12.69 -4.63 -11.16
CA ALA A 106 -13.32 -4.08 -9.94
C ALA A 106 -12.44 -3.04 -9.23
N MET A 107 -11.12 -3.12 -9.39
CA MET A 107 -10.16 -2.18 -8.80
C MET A 107 -9.60 -1.17 -9.81
N ASN A 108 -10.11 -1.10 -11.03
CA ASN A 108 -9.66 -0.16 -12.05
C ASN A 108 -10.62 1.04 -12.17
N PRO A 109 -10.18 2.26 -11.78
CA PRO A 109 -11.04 3.46 -11.82
C PRO A 109 -11.57 3.85 -13.19
N ASP A 110 -10.96 3.34 -14.26
CA ASP A 110 -11.35 3.64 -15.64
C ASP A 110 -12.38 2.64 -16.19
N LYS A 111 -12.82 1.69 -15.38
CA LYS A 111 -13.78 0.66 -15.77
C LYS A 111 -15.13 0.85 -15.09
N PRO A 112 -16.25 0.53 -15.78
CA PRO A 112 -17.58 0.62 -15.19
C PRO A 112 -17.79 -0.35 -14.01
N GLU A 113 -17.02 -1.43 -13.94
CA GLU A 113 -17.02 -2.41 -12.84
C GLU A 113 -16.34 -1.91 -11.58
N PHE A 114 -15.71 -0.73 -11.60
CA PHE A 114 -14.99 -0.17 -10.46
C PHE A 114 -15.89 -0.03 -9.23
N ILE A 115 -15.45 -0.59 -8.11
CA ILE A 115 -16.23 -0.63 -6.86
C ILE A 115 -15.72 0.31 -5.76
N GLY A 116 -14.76 1.14 -6.07
CA GLY A 116 -14.12 2.07 -5.14
C GLY A 116 -12.69 1.68 -4.78
N SER A 117 -11.95 2.65 -4.28
CA SER A 117 -10.58 2.50 -3.80
C SER A 117 -10.52 2.37 -2.27
N ILE A 118 -9.30 2.32 -1.71
CA ILE A 118 -9.11 2.46 -0.26
C ILE A 118 -9.68 3.82 0.17
N GLN A 119 -10.52 3.79 1.22
CA GLN A 119 -11.13 5.00 1.75
C GLN A 119 -10.08 5.81 2.51
N ILE A 120 -9.91 7.04 2.09
CA ILE A 120 -9.07 8.04 2.75
C ILE A 120 -9.91 9.29 2.99
N ASP A 121 -10.05 9.66 4.26
CA ASP A 121 -10.76 10.88 4.62
C ASP A 121 -9.78 12.05 4.62
N GLY A 122 -10.13 13.16 3.99
CA GLY A 122 -9.35 14.40 4.02
C GLY A 122 -9.31 15.08 5.40
N ARG A 123 -10.13 14.62 6.34
CA ARG A 123 -10.13 15.12 7.71
C ARG A 123 -8.96 14.55 8.50
N HIS A 124 -8.46 15.36 9.41
CA HIS A 124 -7.49 14.88 10.37
C HIS A 124 -8.09 13.78 11.25
N THR A 125 -7.42 12.63 11.30
CA THR A 125 -7.80 11.51 12.16
C THR A 125 -6.66 11.19 13.12
N PHE A 126 -7.00 10.60 14.25
CA PHE A 126 -6.04 10.17 15.24
C PHE A 126 -5.81 8.67 15.17
N GLU A 127 -4.68 8.20 15.65
CA GLU A 127 -4.32 6.77 15.64
C GLU A 127 -5.34 5.88 16.35
N ASN A 128 -6.06 6.39 17.33
CA ASN A 128 -7.13 5.68 18.04
C ASN A 128 -8.47 5.64 17.28
N ASN A 129 -8.61 6.43 16.22
CA ASN A 129 -9.78 6.44 15.35
C ASN A 129 -9.33 6.58 13.88
N PRO A 130 -8.59 5.60 13.35
CA PRO A 130 -8.02 5.67 12.01
C PRO A 130 -9.09 5.50 10.94
N ASN A 131 -8.87 6.13 9.77
CA ASN A 131 -9.61 5.80 8.56
C ASN A 131 -9.09 4.47 7.95
N GLU A 132 -9.75 4.01 6.88
CA GLU A 132 -9.40 2.72 6.26
C GLU A 132 -7.95 2.69 5.72
N PHE A 133 -7.49 3.78 5.09
CA PHE A 133 -6.10 3.89 4.67
C PHE A 133 -5.11 3.75 5.83
N GLN A 134 -5.39 4.42 6.93
CA GLN A 134 -4.56 4.35 8.13
C GLN A 134 -4.60 2.96 8.77
N ILE A 135 -5.73 2.26 8.72
CA ILE A 135 -5.80 0.86 9.20
C ILE A 135 -4.83 -0.02 8.42
N TRP A 136 -4.77 0.12 7.10
CA TRP A 136 -3.80 -0.60 6.27
C TRP A 136 -2.35 -0.27 6.63
N MET A 137 -2.04 1.00 6.81
CA MET A 137 -0.68 1.44 7.14
C MET A 137 -0.26 1.02 8.55
N LEU A 138 -1.18 1.06 9.53
CA LEU A 138 -0.95 0.52 10.88
C LEU A 138 -0.72 -0.98 10.87
N ALA A 139 -1.49 -1.73 10.07
CA ALA A 139 -1.30 -3.16 9.90
C ALA A 139 0.07 -3.48 9.31
N TYR A 140 0.49 -2.72 8.29
CA TYR A 140 1.82 -2.86 7.73
C TYR A 140 2.91 -2.55 8.76
N ARG A 141 2.78 -1.46 9.52
CA ARG A 141 3.73 -1.09 10.58
C ARG A 141 3.91 -2.21 11.60
N ASP A 142 2.82 -2.83 12.03
CA ASP A 142 2.87 -3.94 12.98
C ASP A 142 3.58 -5.17 12.40
N VAL A 143 3.27 -5.53 11.17
CA VAL A 143 3.94 -6.64 10.46
C VAL A 143 5.42 -6.32 10.25
N ALA A 144 5.74 -5.09 9.86
CA ALA A 144 7.12 -4.65 9.68
C ALA A 144 7.97 -4.78 10.95
N ALA A 145 7.38 -4.59 12.13
CA ALA A 145 8.07 -4.79 13.40
C ALA A 145 8.40 -6.25 13.71
N GLU A 146 7.71 -7.20 13.07
CA GLU A 146 7.92 -8.63 13.22
C GLU A 146 8.88 -9.21 12.17
N LEU A 147 9.18 -8.46 11.10
CA LEU A 147 10.01 -8.92 9.99
C LEU A 147 11.47 -8.47 10.15
N PRO A 148 12.45 -9.38 9.94
CA PRO A 148 13.85 -8.99 9.89
C PRO A 148 14.11 -8.10 8.67
N ALA A 149 14.87 -7.03 8.87
CA ALA A 149 15.38 -6.24 7.75
C ALA A 149 16.40 -7.05 6.97
N GLU A 150 16.29 -7.06 5.65
CA GLU A 150 17.22 -7.70 4.74
C GLU A 150 17.83 -6.63 3.84
N VAL A 151 19.12 -6.38 4.01
CA VAL A 151 19.88 -5.43 3.18
C VAL A 151 20.89 -6.23 2.36
N GLU A 152 20.74 -6.20 1.05
CA GLU A 152 21.69 -6.85 0.14
C GLU A 152 22.97 -6.02 0.04
N LYS A 153 24.10 -6.67 0.28
CA LYS A 153 25.44 -6.08 0.14
C LYS A 153 25.94 -6.19 -1.31
N PRO A 154 26.92 -5.38 -1.72
CA PRO A 154 27.49 -5.44 -3.08
C PRO A 154 28.04 -6.82 -3.48
N ASP A 155 28.44 -7.64 -2.51
CA ASP A 155 28.96 -9.00 -2.70
C ASP A 155 27.82 -10.06 -2.80
N GLY A 156 26.54 -9.64 -2.76
CA GLY A 156 25.38 -10.52 -2.79
C GLY A 156 25.01 -11.15 -1.44
N ALA A 157 25.78 -10.89 -0.38
CA ALA A 157 25.42 -11.29 0.98
C ALA A 157 24.24 -10.47 1.48
N VAL A 158 23.43 -11.06 2.37
CA VAL A 158 22.27 -10.39 2.98
C VAL A 158 22.60 -10.09 4.43
N ASP A 159 22.56 -8.82 4.80
CA ASP A 159 22.62 -8.39 6.19
C ASP A 159 21.21 -8.39 6.79
N LYS A 160 21.04 -9.00 7.95
CA LYS A 160 19.78 -9.12 8.68
C LYS A 160 19.86 -8.39 10.02
N ASP A 161 20.17 -7.12 9.99
CA ASP A 161 20.25 -6.31 11.20
C ASP A 161 19.00 -5.45 11.35
N GLY A 162 18.35 -5.58 12.52
CA GLY A 162 17.11 -4.87 12.84
C GLY A 162 15.86 -5.44 12.20
N THR A 163 14.81 -4.64 12.15
CA THR A 163 13.50 -4.99 11.59
C THR A 163 13.15 -4.12 10.40
N VAL A 164 12.17 -4.55 9.61
CA VAL A 164 11.61 -3.72 8.52
C VAL A 164 11.05 -2.40 9.08
N TYR A 165 10.54 -2.40 10.32
CA TYR A 165 10.10 -1.16 10.97
C TYR A 165 11.25 -0.16 11.18
N ASP A 166 12.46 -0.62 11.44
CA ASP A 166 13.63 0.27 11.50
C ASP A 166 13.90 0.94 10.15
N LEU A 167 13.68 0.20 9.05
CA LEU A 167 13.77 0.77 7.70
C LEU A 167 12.64 1.77 7.42
N VAL A 168 11.44 1.54 7.95
CA VAL A 168 10.32 2.50 7.87
C VAL A 168 10.71 3.82 8.54
N LYS A 169 11.28 3.76 9.73
CA LYS A 169 11.75 4.95 10.46
C LYS A 169 12.86 5.71 9.72
N GLN A 170 13.63 5.03 8.90
CA GLN A 170 14.68 5.62 8.07
C GLN A 170 14.18 6.17 6.73
N GLY A 171 12.90 5.97 6.39
CA GLY A 171 12.33 6.41 5.12
C GLY A 171 12.69 5.56 3.91
N LYS A 172 13.13 4.32 4.12
CA LYS A 172 13.66 3.46 3.05
C LYS A 172 12.62 2.54 2.40
N VAL A 173 11.44 2.38 2.99
CA VAL A 173 10.48 1.35 2.56
C VAL A 173 9.10 1.88 2.18
N ILE A 174 8.78 3.13 2.45
CA ILE A 174 7.53 3.74 2.02
C ILE A 174 7.78 4.66 0.83
N SER A 175 7.04 4.45 -0.24
CA SER A 175 7.03 5.31 -1.42
C SER A 175 5.60 5.76 -1.71
N VAL A 176 5.41 7.04 -1.97
CA VAL A 176 4.15 7.61 -2.44
C VAL A 176 4.33 7.96 -3.91
N LYS A 177 3.53 7.34 -4.78
CA LYS A 177 3.51 7.61 -6.23
C LYS A 177 2.21 8.30 -6.60
N ALA A 178 2.31 9.43 -7.27
CA ALA A 178 1.17 10.16 -7.80
C ALA A 178 1.26 10.27 -9.32
N ASP A 179 0.12 10.20 -9.99
CA ASP A 179 0.01 10.53 -11.41
C ASP A 179 0.36 12.02 -11.64
N GLU A 180 0.92 12.37 -12.79
CA GLU A 180 1.30 13.75 -13.14
C GLU A 180 0.14 14.76 -13.07
N ALA A 181 -1.10 14.27 -13.27
CA ALA A 181 -2.30 15.09 -13.21
C ALA A 181 -2.93 15.12 -11.81
N THR A 182 -2.34 14.42 -10.82
CA THR A 182 -2.86 14.38 -9.45
C THR A 182 -2.65 15.73 -8.77
N PRO A 183 -3.72 16.37 -8.25
CA PRO A 183 -3.57 17.60 -7.49
C PRO A 183 -2.67 17.39 -6.27
N PHE A 184 -1.76 18.33 -6.00
CA PHE A 184 -0.87 18.24 -4.84
C PHE A 184 -1.65 18.14 -3.52
N SER A 185 -2.83 18.76 -3.42
CA SER A 185 -3.70 18.66 -2.25
C SER A 185 -4.09 17.23 -1.90
N VAL A 186 -4.28 16.35 -2.89
CA VAL A 186 -4.58 14.93 -2.69
C VAL A 186 -3.36 14.18 -2.16
N VAL A 187 -2.20 14.42 -2.75
CA VAL A 187 -0.92 13.87 -2.27
C VAL A 187 -0.66 14.30 -0.83
N HIS A 188 -0.95 15.55 -0.52
CA HIS A 188 -0.78 16.12 0.82
C HIS A 188 -1.65 15.41 1.87
N VAL A 189 -2.88 15.02 1.53
CA VAL A 189 -3.75 14.22 2.42
C VAL A 189 -3.10 12.89 2.78
N VAL A 190 -2.53 12.18 1.80
CA VAL A 190 -1.79 10.92 2.05
C VAL A 190 -0.60 11.16 2.98
N MET A 191 0.17 12.21 2.72
CA MET A 191 1.32 12.57 3.54
C MET A 191 0.92 12.89 4.98
N ASP A 192 -0.12 13.66 5.18
CA ASP A 192 -0.63 14.02 6.51
C ASP A 192 -1.09 12.79 7.30
N HIS A 193 -1.75 11.86 6.65
CA HIS A 193 -2.19 10.62 7.29
C HIS A 193 -1.02 9.70 7.68
N LEU A 194 0.04 9.67 6.88
CA LEU A 194 1.28 8.96 7.24
C LEU A 194 1.98 9.64 8.43
N GLN A 195 2.05 10.97 8.45
CA GLN A 195 2.64 11.72 9.56
C GLN A 195 1.89 11.50 10.87
N THR A 196 0.57 11.44 10.83
CA THR A 196 -0.28 11.13 12.00
C THR A 196 0.08 9.77 12.62
N LEU A 197 0.55 8.82 11.82
CA LEU A 197 0.98 7.49 12.27
C LEU A 197 2.48 7.43 12.62
N SER A 198 3.17 8.56 12.70
CA SER A 198 4.63 8.64 12.89
C SER A 198 5.44 7.97 11.78
N MET A 199 4.86 7.90 10.59
CA MET A 199 5.52 7.43 9.36
C MET A 199 5.96 8.63 8.52
N ASN A 200 6.84 9.46 9.07
CA ASN A 200 7.15 10.80 8.54
C ASN A 200 8.15 10.78 7.40
N LYS A 201 8.81 9.65 7.18
CA LYS A 201 9.88 9.52 6.18
C LYS A 201 9.42 8.57 5.08
N PHE A 202 9.31 9.10 3.88
CA PHE A 202 8.91 8.37 2.68
C PHE A 202 9.49 9.02 1.44
N SER A 203 9.57 8.28 0.34
CA SER A 203 9.92 8.83 -0.97
C SER A 203 8.67 9.31 -1.67
N LEU A 204 8.70 10.49 -2.26
CA LEU A 204 7.65 11.00 -3.11
C LEU A 204 8.09 10.91 -4.57
N MET A 205 7.34 10.18 -5.38
CA MET A 205 7.55 10.08 -6.82
C MET A 205 6.38 10.71 -7.54
N THR A 206 6.63 11.82 -8.24
CA THR A 206 5.63 12.48 -9.10
C THR A 206 6.07 12.40 -10.55
N SER A 207 5.11 12.22 -11.46
CA SER A 207 5.36 12.40 -12.88
C SER A 207 5.62 13.87 -13.17
N LEU A 208 6.80 14.21 -13.70
CA LEU A 208 7.03 15.55 -14.24
C LEU A 208 6.48 15.59 -15.67
N LYS A 209 5.66 16.61 -15.96
CA LYS A 209 5.31 16.92 -17.37
C LYS A 209 6.61 17.08 -18.16
N GLN A 210 6.80 16.25 -19.17
CA GLN A 210 7.72 16.62 -20.24
C GLN A 210 7.17 17.92 -20.85
N LYS A 211 7.94 18.97 -20.76
CA LYS A 211 7.70 20.14 -21.62
C LYS A 211 7.94 19.66 -23.04
N GLU A 212 6.87 19.54 -23.82
CA GLU A 212 6.98 19.47 -25.27
C GLU A 212 7.63 20.78 -25.71
N ASN A 213 8.84 20.64 -26.28
CA ASN A 213 9.51 21.72 -27.02
C ASN A 213 8.97 21.75 -28.44
#